data_8870a532696a3d3b428cad6dc7b56047
#
_entry.id   8870a532696a3d3b428cad6dc7b56047
#
_cell.length_a   1.000
_cell.length_b   1.000
_cell.length_c   1.000
_cell.angle_alpha   90.00
_cell.angle_beta   90.00
_cell.angle_gamma   90.00
#
_symmetry.space_group_name_H-M   'P 1'
#
loop_
_entity.id
_entity.type
_entity.pdbx_description
1 polymer ?
#
loop_
_entity_poly.entity_id
_entity_poly.type
_entity_poly.pdbx_seq_one_letter_code
_entity_poly.pdbx_strand_id
1 'polypeptide(L)'
;MPQSPIKNLRVYLYGTQGSGSVFPSRAERMAFQRRAEHELLTLVFADIARHADAGGRLDCSVEGLIGGPLTSRTITCYAERFQVPEPRVYGGWTTCVRVETADGYDIVLDCGSGFRNCARDLQTKWADQPERHLYIFGSHSHLDHTEGFDQAAVCFDPRNHLHVHGNHQFLRALDYNLGIFSRQVAPAAQGVQTPIFFGIMPAKFNALEIRSASTDPANSAVERNAPPLNGDVLDARSPIRLGATTITAFEVFHPAPCLAYRIEHGGRVFVFCTDHELQRGDPACPDVRRSQDAEERLIAHATGADLMYRDGQYLRAEYDGLKGVGESGAISRAGWGHSCLEDVVEMAWQSGIRHTLIGHHDPNREWSERNWLDESMARRSAAEGCRVELARAETVFDL
;
A
#
# COMPACT_ATOMS: atom_id res chain seq x y z
N MET A 1 -0.19 6.65 -22.29
CA MET A 1 0.31 5.61 -23.22
C MET A 1 -0.51 4.35 -22.99
N PRO A 2 -0.87 3.57 -24.01
CA PRO A 2 -1.52 2.28 -23.76
C PRO A 2 -0.55 1.41 -22.96
N GLN A 3 -1.03 0.92 -21.82
CA GLN A 3 -0.23 0.01 -20.97
C GLN A 3 -0.01 -1.31 -21.72
N SER A 4 1.15 -1.93 -21.54
CA SER A 4 1.42 -3.26 -22.09
C SER A 4 0.40 -4.29 -21.55
N PRO A 5 0.03 -5.32 -22.32
CA PRO A 5 -0.89 -6.35 -21.85
C PRO A 5 -0.33 -7.02 -20.59
N ILE A 6 -1.21 -7.26 -19.61
CA ILE A 6 -0.85 -7.94 -18.36
C ILE A 6 -0.64 -9.43 -18.67
N LYS A 7 0.48 -9.99 -18.22
CA LYS A 7 0.79 -11.40 -18.42
C LYS A 7 0.22 -12.29 -17.31
N ASN A 8 0.32 -11.85 -16.08
CA ASN A 8 -0.17 -12.56 -14.89
C ASN A 8 -0.85 -11.60 -13.91
N LEU A 9 -0.07 -10.92 -13.07
CA LEU A 9 -0.54 -9.95 -12.08
C LEU A 9 0.12 -8.60 -12.32
N ARG A 10 -0.63 -7.53 -12.14
CA ARG A 10 -0.11 -6.18 -12.05
C ARG A 10 -0.57 -5.54 -10.75
N VAL A 11 0.38 -5.09 -9.92
CA VAL A 11 0.13 -4.53 -8.59
C VAL A 11 0.38 -3.02 -8.64
N TYR A 12 -0.62 -2.25 -8.19
CA TYR A 12 -0.58 -0.78 -8.13
C TYR A 12 -0.65 -0.32 -6.68
N LEU A 13 0.25 0.55 -6.25
CA LEU A 13 0.23 1.15 -4.92
C LEU A 13 -0.42 2.53 -4.99
N TYR A 14 -1.62 2.70 -4.45
CA TYR A 14 -2.32 3.99 -4.37
C TYR A 14 -2.13 4.70 -3.03
N GLY A 15 -1.87 3.94 -1.98
CA GLY A 15 -1.61 4.45 -0.64
C GLY A 15 -0.69 3.51 0.13
N THR A 16 0.30 4.09 0.80
CA THR A 16 1.33 3.35 1.55
C THR A 16 1.60 3.96 2.93
N GLN A 17 0.82 4.99 3.30
CA GLN A 17 0.90 5.66 4.59
C GLN A 17 0.06 4.92 5.62
N GLY A 18 0.53 4.85 6.87
CA GLY A 18 -0.22 4.35 8.02
C GLY A 18 -0.79 5.48 8.88
N SER A 19 -1.82 5.17 9.67
CA SER A 19 -2.37 6.00 10.74
C SER A 19 -2.80 7.44 10.37
N GLY A 20 -3.01 7.70 9.09
CA GLY A 20 -3.52 8.99 8.59
C GLY A 20 -2.76 9.55 7.40
N SER A 21 -3.46 10.32 6.58
CA SER A 21 -2.90 10.93 5.36
C SER A 21 -1.94 12.06 5.72
N VAL A 22 -0.69 11.96 5.29
CA VAL A 22 0.34 12.99 5.50
C VAL A 22 1.08 13.25 4.20
N PHE A 23 1.07 14.50 3.77
CA PHE A 23 1.77 14.97 2.58
C PHE A 23 2.99 15.81 2.95
N PRO A 24 4.05 15.81 2.12
CA PRO A 24 5.23 16.60 2.42
C PRO A 24 4.89 18.08 2.60
N SER A 25 5.49 18.68 3.59
CA SER A 25 5.39 20.11 3.87
C SER A 25 5.90 20.95 2.69
N ARG A 26 5.59 22.23 2.68
CA ARG A 26 6.14 23.17 1.67
C ARG A 26 7.69 23.17 1.71
N ALA A 27 8.28 23.12 2.90
CA ALA A 27 9.73 23.14 3.09
C ALA A 27 10.37 21.88 2.47
N GLU A 28 9.83 20.71 2.74
CA GLU A 28 10.29 19.44 2.17
C GLU A 28 10.15 19.43 0.65
N ARG A 29 9.01 19.84 0.09
CA ARG A 29 8.82 19.93 -1.36
C ARG A 29 9.86 20.85 -2.02
N MET A 30 10.12 22.02 -1.41
CA MET A 30 11.15 22.94 -1.91
C MET A 30 12.56 22.35 -1.80
N ALA A 31 12.85 21.58 -0.75
CA ALA A 31 14.12 20.90 -0.59
C ALA A 31 14.32 19.82 -1.67
N PHE A 32 13.30 19.05 -2.00
CA PHE A 32 13.32 18.09 -3.09
C PHE A 32 13.57 18.76 -4.44
N GLN A 33 12.80 19.79 -4.73
CA GLN A 33 12.93 20.52 -5.98
C GLN A 33 14.36 21.07 -6.15
N ARG A 34 14.89 21.73 -5.12
CA ARG A 34 16.28 22.25 -5.15
C ARG A 34 17.32 21.15 -5.37
N ARG A 35 17.13 19.97 -4.77
CA ARG A 35 18.04 18.84 -4.97
C ARG A 35 18.01 18.37 -6.42
N ALA A 36 16.81 18.15 -6.98
CA ALA A 36 16.64 17.73 -8.38
C ALA A 36 17.24 18.77 -9.36
N GLU A 37 16.98 20.06 -9.10
CA GLU A 37 17.57 21.16 -9.88
C GLU A 37 19.11 21.17 -9.79
N HIS A 38 19.66 20.95 -8.58
CA HIS A 38 21.11 20.90 -8.38
C HIS A 38 21.74 19.70 -9.10
N GLU A 39 21.13 18.52 -9.03
CA GLU A 39 21.60 17.33 -9.74
C GLU A 39 21.57 17.55 -11.26
N LEU A 40 20.46 18.08 -11.78
CA LEU A 40 20.36 18.41 -13.20
C LEU A 40 21.44 19.41 -13.63
N LEU A 41 21.58 20.50 -12.91
CA LEU A 41 22.60 21.49 -13.22
C LEU A 41 24.02 20.91 -13.17
N THR A 42 24.29 20.03 -12.20
CA THR A 42 25.60 19.35 -12.10
C THR A 42 25.88 18.52 -13.35
N LEU A 43 24.89 17.76 -13.84
CA LEU A 43 25.04 16.97 -15.06
C LEU A 43 25.16 17.84 -16.31
N VAL A 44 24.37 18.90 -16.41
CA VAL A 44 24.43 19.88 -17.50
C VAL A 44 25.81 20.53 -17.55
N PHE A 45 26.33 21.00 -16.42
CA PHE A 45 27.66 21.61 -16.39
C PHE A 45 28.78 20.60 -16.66
N ALA A 46 28.65 19.37 -16.23
CA ALA A 46 29.59 18.31 -16.58
C ALA A 46 29.59 18.01 -18.10
N ASP A 47 28.43 18.09 -18.75
CA ASP A 47 28.31 17.93 -20.19
C ASP A 47 28.95 19.10 -20.93
N ILE A 48 28.67 20.34 -20.53
CA ILE A 48 29.29 21.54 -21.06
C ILE A 48 30.81 21.46 -20.91
N ALA A 49 31.34 21.04 -19.76
CA ALA A 49 32.76 20.91 -19.51
C ALA A 49 33.44 19.87 -20.43
N ARG A 50 32.74 18.82 -20.85
CA ARG A 50 33.28 17.85 -21.83
C ARG A 50 33.45 18.43 -23.23
N HIS A 51 32.70 19.47 -23.55
CA HIS A 51 32.77 20.21 -24.82
C HIS A 51 33.63 21.49 -24.75
N ALA A 52 34.30 21.72 -23.61
CA ALA A 52 35.17 22.89 -23.42
C ALA A 52 36.67 22.50 -23.51
N ASP A 53 37.45 23.31 -24.19
CA ASP A 53 38.91 23.21 -24.18
C ASP A 53 39.52 23.73 -22.87
N ALA A 54 40.85 23.63 -22.72
CA ALA A 54 41.56 24.08 -21.52
C ALA A 54 41.40 25.59 -21.24
N GLY A 55 40.99 26.40 -22.22
CA GLY A 55 40.65 27.80 -22.06
C GLY A 55 39.17 28.08 -21.79
N GLY A 56 38.36 27.05 -21.65
CA GLY A 56 36.91 27.16 -21.44
C GLY A 56 36.12 27.50 -22.71
N ARG A 57 36.68 27.36 -23.88
CA ARG A 57 36.02 27.61 -25.16
C ARG A 57 35.32 26.33 -25.63
N LEU A 58 34.03 26.42 -25.96
CA LEU A 58 33.26 25.27 -26.48
C LEU A 58 33.71 24.88 -27.89
N ASP A 59 33.75 23.60 -28.18
CA ASP A 59 34.04 23.02 -29.50
C ASP A 59 32.85 23.12 -30.48
N CYS A 60 31.66 23.46 -29.97
CA CYS A 60 30.42 23.62 -30.73
C CYS A 60 29.66 24.88 -30.28
N SER A 61 28.66 25.30 -31.04
CA SER A 61 27.71 26.33 -30.59
C SER A 61 26.78 25.81 -29.52
N VAL A 62 26.16 26.69 -28.72
CA VAL A 62 25.12 26.30 -27.73
C VAL A 62 23.98 25.58 -28.42
N GLU A 63 23.55 26.02 -29.59
CA GLU A 63 22.50 25.35 -30.37
C GLU A 63 22.95 23.97 -30.87
N GLY A 64 24.22 23.80 -31.19
CA GLY A 64 24.80 22.49 -31.50
C GLY A 64 24.78 21.55 -30.30
N LEU A 65 25.15 22.05 -29.12
CA LEU A 65 25.15 21.29 -27.88
C LEU A 65 23.75 20.80 -27.49
N ILE A 66 22.74 21.69 -27.51
CA ILE A 66 21.36 21.37 -27.12
C ILE A 66 20.57 20.70 -28.23
N GLY A 67 21.07 20.64 -29.46
CA GLY A 67 20.42 19.96 -30.58
C GLY A 67 19.37 20.79 -31.31
N GLY A 68 19.45 22.13 -31.28
CA GLY A 68 18.59 23.05 -32.00
C GLY A 68 18.52 24.45 -31.39
N PRO A 69 17.66 25.33 -31.94
CA PRO A 69 17.54 26.70 -31.45
C PRO A 69 17.16 26.77 -29.98
N LEU A 70 17.62 27.82 -29.28
CA LEU A 70 17.40 28.01 -27.83
C LEU A 70 15.93 28.33 -27.55
N THR A 71 15.14 27.28 -27.41
CA THR A 71 13.70 27.33 -27.07
C THR A 71 13.40 26.46 -25.85
N SER A 72 12.26 26.70 -25.15
CA SER A 72 11.87 25.86 -24.03
C SER A 72 11.81 24.38 -24.42
N ARG A 73 11.35 24.06 -25.63
CA ARG A 73 11.25 22.66 -26.11
C ARG A 73 12.64 22.01 -26.24
N THR A 74 13.59 22.68 -26.88
CA THR A 74 14.96 22.15 -27.06
C THR A 74 15.69 22.02 -25.73
N ILE A 75 15.51 22.99 -24.81
CA ILE A 75 16.06 22.92 -23.44
C ILE A 75 15.47 21.72 -22.68
N THR A 76 14.15 21.50 -22.75
CA THR A 76 13.52 20.35 -22.11
C THR A 76 14.07 19.03 -22.68
N CYS A 77 14.09 18.87 -24.01
CA CYS A 77 14.66 17.67 -24.63
C CYS A 77 16.14 17.44 -24.29
N TYR A 78 16.91 18.52 -24.12
CA TYR A 78 18.29 18.42 -23.68
C TYR A 78 18.40 17.97 -22.23
N ALA A 79 17.61 18.56 -21.33
CA ALA A 79 17.56 18.18 -19.92
C ALA A 79 17.14 16.71 -19.71
N GLU A 80 16.18 16.23 -20.47
CA GLU A 80 15.67 14.84 -20.41
C GLU A 80 16.75 13.78 -20.74
N ARG A 81 17.83 14.16 -21.42
CA ARG A 81 18.96 13.24 -21.70
C ARG A 81 19.71 12.81 -20.44
N PHE A 82 19.65 13.60 -19.38
CA PHE A 82 20.45 13.38 -18.17
C PHE A 82 19.80 12.42 -17.17
N GLN A 83 18.55 12.00 -17.40
CA GLN A 83 17.84 11.02 -16.56
C GLN A 83 17.99 11.30 -15.05
N VAL A 84 17.80 12.56 -14.64
CA VAL A 84 17.78 12.91 -13.21
C VAL A 84 16.69 12.08 -12.55
N PRO A 85 17.00 11.35 -11.45
CA PRO A 85 16.01 10.56 -10.76
C PRO A 85 14.83 11.43 -10.31
N GLU A 86 13.60 10.99 -10.63
CA GLU A 86 12.42 11.66 -10.11
C GLU A 86 12.39 11.62 -8.58
N PRO A 87 11.89 12.65 -7.91
CA PRO A 87 11.71 12.64 -6.48
C PRO A 87 10.85 11.43 -6.06
N ARG A 88 11.33 10.63 -5.11
CA ARG A 88 10.59 9.47 -4.62
C ARG A 88 9.39 9.92 -3.80
N VAL A 89 8.21 9.44 -4.15
CA VAL A 89 6.97 9.70 -3.41
C VAL A 89 6.62 8.48 -2.56
N TYR A 90 6.91 8.53 -1.26
CA TYR A 90 6.69 7.40 -0.35
C TYR A 90 5.24 7.25 0.13
N GLY A 91 4.40 8.23 -0.07
CA GLY A 91 3.03 8.15 0.40
C GLY A 91 2.38 9.53 0.52
N GLY A 92 1.44 9.62 1.38
CA GLY A 92 0.57 10.75 1.61
C GLY A 92 -0.85 10.22 1.77
N TRP A 93 -1.22 9.25 0.95
CA TRP A 93 -2.48 8.51 1.05
C TRP A 93 -2.31 7.24 1.87
N THR A 94 -3.32 6.93 2.70
CA THR A 94 -3.34 5.72 3.52
C THR A 94 -3.63 4.48 2.69
N THR A 95 -3.45 3.30 3.27
CA THR A 95 -3.30 2.01 2.62
C THR A 95 -4.38 1.70 1.57
N CYS A 96 -3.94 1.53 0.34
CA CYS A 96 -4.75 1.01 -0.76
C CYS A 96 -3.85 0.40 -1.84
N VAL A 97 -4.03 -0.87 -2.11
CA VAL A 97 -3.30 -1.59 -3.16
C VAL A 97 -4.30 -2.23 -4.12
N ARG A 98 -4.11 -2.04 -5.42
CA ARG A 98 -4.91 -2.71 -6.45
C ARG A 98 -4.09 -3.78 -7.15
N VAL A 99 -4.71 -4.93 -7.36
CA VAL A 99 -4.16 -6.02 -8.17
C VAL A 99 -5.07 -6.22 -9.37
N GLU A 100 -4.49 -6.18 -10.55
CA GLU A 100 -5.16 -6.48 -11.80
C GLU A 100 -4.65 -7.81 -12.35
N THR A 101 -5.55 -8.72 -12.70
CA THR A 101 -5.21 -10.05 -13.19
C THR A 101 -5.28 -10.13 -14.71
N ALA A 102 -4.53 -11.03 -15.32
CA ALA A 102 -4.52 -11.21 -16.78
C ALA A 102 -5.88 -11.62 -17.35
N ASP A 103 -6.73 -12.25 -16.55
CA ASP A 103 -8.11 -12.63 -16.92
C ASP A 103 -9.15 -11.54 -16.59
N GLY A 104 -8.68 -10.33 -16.24
CA GLY A 104 -9.48 -9.11 -16.22
C GLY A 104 -10.16 -8.77 -14.89
N TYR A 105 -9.81 -9.43 -13.79
CA TYR A 105 -10.34 -9.06 -12.47
C TYR A 105 -9.58 -7.88 -11.89
N ASP A 106 -10.33 -6.95 -11.29
CA ASP A 106 -9.82 -5.87 -10.47
C ASP A 106 -10.06 -6.19 -8.99
N ILE A 107 -8.97 -6.32 -8.23
CA ILE A 107 -8.95 -6.64 -6.80
C ILE A 107 -8.35 -5.45 -6.07
N VAL A 108 -8.99 -4.96 -5.01
CA VAL A 108 -8.49 -3.89 -4.15
C VAL A 108 -8.28 -4.42 -2.75
N LEU A 109 -7.14 -4.14 -2.18
CA LEU A 109 -6.73 -4.48 -0.82
C LEU A 109 -6.72 -3.20 -0.01
N ASP A 110 -7.61 -3.12 0.95
CA ASP A 110 -7.97 -1.96 1.76
C ASP A 110 -8.49 -0.73 1.01
N CYS A 111 -9.27 0.06 1.73
CA CYS A 111 -9.96 1.25 1.25
C CYS A 111 -9.56 2.50 2.04
N GLY A 112 -8.28 2.63 2.40
CA GLY A 112 -7.74 3.87 2.93
C GLY A 112 -7.92 5.03 1.95
N SER A 113 -7.45 6.22 2.29
CA SER A 113 -7.65 7.42 1.45
C SER A 113 -7.09 7.28 0.03
N GLY A 114 -6.11 6.39 -0.20
CA GLY A 114 -5.62 6.01 -1.53
C GLY A 114 -6.70 5.42 -2.44
N PHE A 115 -7.75 4.83 -1.89
CA PHE A 115 -8.86 4.25 -2.65
C PHE A 115 -9.60 5.28 -3.50
N ARG A 116 -9.63 6.54 -3.11
CA ARG A 116 -10.18 7.64 -3.91
C ARG A 116 -9.51 7.73 -5.29
N ASN A 117 -8.18 7.64 -5.34
CA ASN A 117 -7.42 7.69 -6.59
C ASN A 117 -7.59 6.40 -7.39
N CYS A 118 -7.52 5.25 -6.73
CA CYS A 118 -7.79 3.95 -7.34
C CYS A 118 -9.17 3.91 -8.02
N ALA A 119 -10.22 4.36 -7.32
CA ALA A 119 -11.58 4.40 -7.83
C ALA A 119 -11.73 5.29 -9.09
N ARG A 120 -11.04 6.42 -9.13
CA ARG A 120 -11.02 7.30 -10.31
C ARG A 120 -10.38 6.60 -11.51
N ASP A 121 -9.26 5.93 -11.30
CA ASP A 121 -8.57 5.20 -12.38
C ASP A 121 -9.40 4.01 -12.87
N LEU A 122 -10.07 3.29 -11.96
CA LEU A 122 -11.01 2.23 -12.31
C LEU A 122 -12.19 2.75 -13.15
N GLN A 123 -12.79 3.87 -12.77
CA GLN A 123 -13.88 4.48 -13.55
C GLN A 123 -13.41 4.87 -14.97
N THR A 124 -12.19 5.35 -15.10
CA THR A 124 -11.59 5.66 -16.41
C THR A 124 -11.36 4.38 -17.22
N LYS A 125 -10.78 3.34 -16.60
CA LYS A 125 -10.55 2.03 -17.23
C LYS A 125 -11.84 1.40 -17.74
N TRP A 126 -12.92 1.53 -16.99
CA TRP A 126 -14.20 0.89 -17.26
C TRP A 126 -15.19 1.77 -18.03
N ALA A 127 -14.76 2.92 -18.58
CA ALA A 127 -15.67 3.92 -19.17
C ALA A 127 -16.72 3.32 -20.10
N ASP A 128 -16.30 2.40 -20.99
CA ASP A 128 -17.14 1.78 -22.01
C ASP A 128 -17.78 0.44 -21.58
N GLN A 129 -17.55 -0.01 -20.33
CA GLN A 129 -18.10 -1.27 -19.85
C GLN A 129 -19.53 -1.05 -19.32
N PRO A 130 -20.51 -1.87 -19.76
CA PRO A 130 -21.91 -1.73 -19.33
C PRO A 130 -22.15 -2.19 -17.91
N GLU A 131 -21.36 -3.15 -17.43
CA GLU A 131 -21.40 -3.72 -16.08
C GLU A 131 -19.95 -3.91 -15.58
N ARG A 132 -19.70 -3.61 -14.31
CA ARG A 132 -18.36 -3.50 -13.75
C ARG A 132 -18.30 -4.16 -12.38
N HIS A 133 -17.34 -5.02 -12.18
CA HIS A 133 -17.14 -5.76 -10.93
C HIS A 133 -15.83 -5.37 -10.27
N LEU A 134 -15.90 -4.98 -9.01
CA LEU A 134 -14.75 -4.70 -8.15
C LEU A 134 -14.77 -5.65 -6.96
N TYR A 135 -13.65 -6.31 -6.71
CA TYR A 135 -13.48 -7.20 -5.57
C TYR A 135 -12.58 -6.53 -4.53
N ILE A 136 -13.15 -6.17 -3.39
CA ILE A 136 -12.48 -5.48 -2.29
C ILE A 136 -12.20 -6.48 -1.19
N PHE A 137 -10.98 -6.49 -0.67
CA PHE A 137 -10.54 -7.34 0.42
C PHE A 137 -9.96 -6.45 1.53
N GLY A 138 -10.69 -6.32 2.63
CA GLY A 138 -10.29 -5.50 3.76
C GLY A 138 -9.49 -6.29 4.78
N SER A 139 -8.39 -5.71 5.24
CA SER A 139 -7.55 -6.29 6.29
C SER A 139 -8.23 -6.18 7.67
N HIS A 140 -8.59 -4.98 8.08
CA HIS A 140 -9.21 -4.69 9.38
C HIS A 140 -9.94 -3.34 9.40
N SER A 141 -10.55 -3.00 10.54
CA SER A 141 -11.54 -1.93 10.67
C SER A 141 -10.98 -0.54 10.96
N HIS A 142 -9.66 -0.35 11.09
CA HIS A 142 -9.11 0.96 11.40
C HIS A 142 -9.38 1.97 10.27
N LEU A 143 -9.41 3.25 10.65
CA LEU A 143 -9.88 4.31 9.78
C LEU A 143 -9.03 4.46 8.51
N ASP A 144 -7.71 4.37 8.64
CA ASP A 144 -6.74 4.46 7.54
C ASP A 144 -6.81 3.29 6.54
N HIS A 145 -7.66 2.27 6.80
CA HIS A 145 -8.00 1.18 5.89
C HIS A 145 -9.43 1.26 5.33
N THR A 146 -10.23 2.24 5.80
CA THR A 146 -11.67 2.36 5.46
C THR A 146 -12.09 3.76 5.01
N GLU A 147 -11.34 4.82 5.35
CA GLU A 147 -11.72 6.23 5.20
C GLU A 147 -11.94 6.70 3.76
N GLY A 148 -11.35 6.03 2.77
CA GLY A 148 -11.51 6.40 1.36
C GLY A 148 -12.78 5.86 0.71
N PHE A 149 -13.54 5.00 1.40
CA PHE A 149 -14.65 4.27 0.79
C PHE A 149 -15.82 5.19 0.41
N ASP A 150 -16.22 6.09 1.28
CA ASP A 150 -17.34 7.00 1.07
C ASP A 150 -17.08 8.09 0.01
N GLN A 151 -15.80 8.31 -0.32
CA GLN A 151 -15.35 9.30 -1.31
C GLN A 151 -15.00 8.65 -2.66
N ALA A 152 -15.11 7.33 -2.77
CA ALA A 152 -14.70 6.59 -3.94
C ALA A 152 -15.74 6.70 -5.09
N ALA A 153 -15.31 7.19 -6.26
CA ALA A 153 -16.17 7.40 -7.42
C ALA A 153 -16.92 6.12 -7.84
N VAL A 154 -16.36 4.94 -7.59
CA VAL A 154 -17.00 3.65 -7.90
C VAL A 154 -18.30 3.41 -7.13
N CYS A 155 -18.51 4.05 -5.98
CA CYS A 155 -19.73 3.92 -5.18
C CYS A 155 -20.93 4.68 -5.78
N PHE A 156 -20.67 5.59 -6.71
CA PHE A 156 -21.69 6.51 -7.27
C PHE A 156 -22.10 6.20 -8.71
N ASP A 157 -21.74 5.05 -9.26
CA ASP A 157 -22.17 4.60 -10.59
C ASP A 157 -23.02 3.32 -10.46
N PRO A 158 -24.30 3.34 -10.92
CA PRO A 158 -25.21 2.18 -10.78
C PRO A 158 -24.79 0.94 -11.60
N ARG A 159 -23.83 1.09 -12.53
CA ARG A 159 -23.25 -0.02 -13.30
C ARG A 159 -22.24 -0.84 -12.47
N ASN A 160 -21.79 -0.30 -11.33
CA ASN A 160 -20.77 -0.92 -10.52
C ASN A 160 -21.36 -1.93 -9.51
N HIS A 161 -20.71 -3.07 -9.43
CA HIS A 161 -20.95 -4.12 -8.44
C HIS A 161 -19.70 -4.26 -7.57
N LEU A 162 -19.79 -3.87 -6.31
CA LEU A 162 -18.71 -3.95 -5.33
C LEU A 162 -18.92 -5.19 -4.45
N HIS A 163 -18.02 -6.15 -4.59
CA HIS A 163 -17.96 -7.37 -3.79
C HIS A 163 -16.96 -7.16 -2.67
N VAL A 164 -17.45 -6.89 -1.47
CA VAL A 164 -16.63 -6.52 -0.32
C VAL A 164 -16.40 -7.72 0.58
N HIS A 165 -15.14 -8.10 0.73
CA HIS A 165 -14.68 -9.24 1.52
C HIS A 165 -13.88 -8.71 2.71
N GLY A 166 -14.04 -9.32 3.87
CA GLY A 166 -13.27 -8.96 5.06
C GLY A 166 -13.78 -9.63 6.30
N ASN A 167 -13.11 -9.44 7.42
CA ASN A 167 -13.62 -9.90 8.70
C ASN A 167 -14.86 -9.11 9.13
N HIS A 168 -15.53 -9.62 10.16
CA HIS A 168 -16.77 -9.00 10.68
C HIS A 168 -16.59 -7.51 11.01
N GLN A 169 -15.48 -7.13 11.65
CA GLN A 169 -15.27 -5.76 12.09
C GLN A 169 -15.03 -4.79 10.91
N PHE A 170 -14.30 -5.22 9.88
CA PHE A 170 -14.10 -4.43 8.67
C PHE A 170 -15.43 -4.12 7.97
N LEU A 171 -16.25 -5.16 7.76
CA LEU A 171 -17.56 -4.99 7.13
C LEU A 171 -18.49 -4.12 7.98
N ARG A 172 -18.46 -4.28 9.31
CA ARG A 172 -19.22 -3.45 10.26
C ARG A 172 -18.75 -1.99 10.25
N ALA A 173 -17.46 -1.72 10.13
CA ALA A 173 -16.95 -0.36 10.06
C ALA A 173 -17.50 0.38 8.84
N LEU A 174 -17.55 -0.27 7.68
CA LEU A 174 -18.17 0.29 6.47
C LEU A 174 -19.68 0.46 6.61
N ASP A 175 -20.37 -0.54 7.19
CA ASP A 175 -21.83 -0.53 7.31
C ASP A 175 -22.34 0.44 8.37
N TYR A 176 -21.59 0.66 9.45
CA TYR A 176 -22.01 1.47 10.59
C TYR A 176 -22.45 2.88 10.21
N ASN A 177 -21.66 3.55 9.40
CA ASN A 177 -21.96 4.90 8.94
C ASN A 177 -22.72 4.94 7.62
N LEU A 178 -22.50 3.98 6.73
CA LEU A 178 -22.96 4.03 5.35
C LEU A 178 -24.22 3.19 5.12
N GLY A 179 -24.45 2.15 5.92
CA GLY A 179 -25.59 1.24 5.80
C GLY A 179 -25.64 0.48 4.48
N ILE A 180 -24.48 0.29 3.82
CA ILE A 180 -24.42 -0.24 2.44
C ILE A 180 -24.82 -1.72 2.34
N PHE A 181 -24.66 -2.48 3.42
CA PHE A 181 -25.05 -3.88 3.48
C PHE A 181 -26.40 -4.09 4.19
N SER A 182 -26.58 -3.48 5.36
CA SER A 182 -27.81 -3.60 6.15
C SER A 182 -28.99 -2.80 5.59
N ARG A 183 -28.70 -1.82 4.73
CA ARG A 183 -29.67 -0.83 4.24
C ARG A 183 -30.32 -0.01 5.36
N GLN A 184 -29.58 0.16 6.46
CA GLN A 184 -30.03 0.88 7.65
C GLN A 184 -28.85 1.70 8.19
N VAL A 185 -29.12 2.96 8.50
CA VAL A 185 -28.20 3.80 9.29
C VAL A 185 -28.94 4.19 10.56
N ALA A 186 -28.32 3.91 11.71
CA ALA A 186 -28.89 4.33 12.97
C ALA A 186 -29.12 5.85 12.97
N PRO A 187 -30.27 6.38 13.42
CA PRO A 187 -30.55 7.82 13.41
C PRO A 187 -29.46 8.65 14.11
N ALA A 188 -28.85 8.09 15.17
CA ALA A 188 -27.75 8.76 15.90
C ALA A 188 -26.43 8.78 15.12
N ALA A 189 -26.24 7.95 14.10
CA ALA A 189 -25.05 7.89 13.27
C ALA A 189 -25.22 8.65 11.94
N GLN A 190 -26.46 8.92 11.55
CA GLN A 190 -26.76 9.56 10.26
C GLN A 190 -26.18 10.99 10.21
N GLY A 191 -25.29 11.24 9.26
CA GLY A 191 -24.68 12.55 9.03
C GLY A 191 -23.64 12.99 10.08
N VAL A 192 -23.26 12.11 11.03
CA VAL A 192 -22.29 12.46 12.08
C VAL A 192 -20.87 12.52 11.55
N GLN A 193 -20.45 11.51 10.78
CA GLN A 193 -19.10 11.45 10.21
C GLN A 193 -19.07 11.91 8.74
N THR A 194 -20.09 11.55 7.99
CA THR A 194 -20.22 11.89 6.56
C THR A 194 -21.70 12.05 6.21
N PRO A 195 -22.06 12.95 5.28
CA PRO A 195 -23.42 13.02 4.75
C PRO A 195 -23.73 11.88 3.77
N ILE A 196 -22.75 11.03 3.47
CA ILE A 196 -22.84 9.93 2.51
C ILE A 196 -23.44 8.70 3.19
N PHE A 197 -24.42 8.06 2.57
CA PHE A 197 -25.02 6.81 3.03
C PHE A 197 -25.63 6.04 1.84
N PHE A 198 -26.04 4.81 2.06
CA PHE A 198 -26.52 3.91 1.00
C PHE A 198 -27.60 4.51 0.08
N GLY A 199 -28.41 5.44 0.57
CA GLY A 199 -29.47 6.07 -0.21
C GLY A 199 -28.99 6.96 -1.37
N ILE A 200 -27.75 7.42 -1.31
CA ILE A 200 -27.13 8.22 -2.37
C ILE A 200 -25.99 7.49 -3.09
N MET A 201 -25.75 6.22 -2.74
CA MET A 201 -24.77 5.35 -3.36
C MET A 201 -25.48 4.34 -4.27
N PRO A 202 -25.64 4.62 -5.58
CA PRO A 202 -26.41 3.77 -6.50
C PRO A 202 -25.69 2.48 -6.90
N ALA A 203 -24.41 2.31 -6.58
CA ALA A 203 -23.69 1.06 -6.83
C ALA A 203 -24.32 -0.10 -6.03
N LYS A 204 -24.11 -1.32 -6.49
CA LYS A 204 -24.56 -2.53 -5.83
C LYS A 204 -23.47 -3.06 -4.92
N PHE A 205 -23.81 -3.35 -3.67
CA PHE A 205 -22.87 -3.81 -2.66
C PHE A 205 -23.24 -5.21 -2.17
N ASN A 206 -22.27 -6.12 -2.22
CA ASN A 206 -22.39 -7.47 -1.67
C ASN A 206 -21.29 -7.66 -0.62
N ALA A 207 -21.64 -8.18 0.54
CA ALA A 207 -20.69 -8.55 1.59
C ALA A 207 -20.38 -10.05 1.54
N LEU A 208 -19.12 -10.41 1.75
CA LEU A 208 -18.68 -11.76 2.07
C LEU A 208 -17.81 -11.69 3.33
N GLU A 209 -18.34 -12.22 4.41
CA GLU A 209 -17.66 -12.22 5.71
C GLU A 209 -16.67 -13.39 5.78
N ILE A 210 -15.38 -13.07 5.98
CA ILE A 210 -14.33 -14.06 6.18
C ILE A 210 -14.16 -14.26 7.68
N ARG A 211 -14.60 -15.43 8.18
CA ARG A 211 -14.45 -15.82 9.59
C ARG A 211 -13.22 -16.66 9.79
N SER A 212 -12.38 -16.22 10.67
CA SER A 212 -11.24 -17.01 11.09
C SER A 212 -11.65 -18.08 12.11
N ALA A 213 -10.93 -19.20 12.04
CA ALA A 213 -10.96 -20.21 13.09
C ALA A 213 -10.08 -19.80 14.28
N SER A 214 -9.92 -18.49 14.53
CA SER A 214 -9.05 -17.97 15.57
C SER A 214 -9.16 -18.73 16.88
N THR A 215 -8.01 -19.09 17.42
CA THR A 215 -7.90 -19.64 18.77
C THR A 215 -7.96 -18.54 19.84
N ASP A 216 -8.05 -17.25 19.44
CA ASP A 216 -8.22 -16.13 20.36
C ASP A 216 -9.67 -16.09 20.89
N PRO A 217 -9.89 -16.38 22.20
CA PRO A 217 -11.23 -16.41 22.78
C PRO A 217 -11.97 -15.06 22.69
N ALA A 218 -11.24 -13.93 22.75
CA ALA A 218 -11.82 -12.59 22.70
C ALA A 218 -12.37 -12.26 21.31
N ASN A 219 -11.58 -12.51 20.26
CA ASN A 219 -11.97 -12.25 18.87
C ASN A 219 -13.01 -13.25 18.38
N SER A 220 -12.83 -14.53 18.70
CA SER A 220 -13.74 -15.59 18.29
C SER A 220 -15.13 -15.53 18.94
N ALA A 221 -15.26 -14.92 20.12
CA ALA A 221 -16.56 -14.79 20.79
C ALA A 221 -17.41 -13.68 20.15
N VAL A 222 -16.79 -12.57 19.76
CA VAL A 222 -17.48 -11.46 19.08
C VAL A 222 -17.94 -11.89 17.68
N GLU A 223 -17.05 -12.51 16.91
CA GLU A 223 -17.37 -12.93 15.54
C GLU A 223 -18.37 -14.08 15.47
N ARG A 224 -18.27 -15.08 16.36
CA ARG A 224 -19.21 -16.24 16.37
C ARG A 224 -20.64 -15.89 16.74
N ASN A 225 -20.84 -14.87 17.57
CA ASN A 225 -22.16 -14.49 18.07
C ASN A 225 -22.78 -13.33 17.30
N ALA A 226 -22.03 -12.67 16.43
CA ALA A 226 -22.57 -11.58 15.62
C ALA A 226 -23.39 -12.14 14.44
N PRO A 227 -24.61 -11.61 14.19
CA PRO A 227 -25.36 -11.97 12.98
C PRO A 227 -24.59 -11.52 11.74
N PRO A 228 -24.56 -12.34 10.67
CA PRO A 228 -23.91 -11.95 9.43
C PRO A 228 -24.57 -10.70 8.82
N LEU A 229 -23.79 -9.87 8.15
CA LEU A 229 -24.25 -8.64 7.48
C LEU A 229 -24.85 -8.98 6.10
N ASN A 230 -26.04 -9.58 6.06
CA ASN A 230 -26.79 -9.87 4.82
C ASN A 230 -25.94 -10.44 3.66
N GLY A 231 -24.91 -11.22 3.96
CA GLY A 231 -23.99 -11.79 3.00
C GLY A 231 -23.58 -13.21 3.34
N ASP A 232 -22.79 -13.81 2.47
CA ASP A 232 -22.22 -15.12 2.68
C ASP A 232 -21.11 -15.08 3.73
N VAL A 233 -20.91 -16.19 4.42
CA VAL A 233 -19.85 -16.40 5.40
C VAL A 233 -18.92 -17.49 4.89
N LEU A 234 -17.62 -17.20 4.86
CA LEU A 234 -16.57 -18.10 4.44
C LEU A 234 -15.58 -18.35 5.58
N ASP A 235 -15.16 -19.60 5.76
CA ASP A 235 -14.00 -19.92 6.62
C ASP A 235 -12.71 -19.39 5.95
N ALA A 236 -11.89 -18.67 6.69
CA ALA A 236 -10.63 -18.10 6.19
C ALA A 236 -9.67 -19.16 5.60
N ARG A 237 -9.80 -20.42 6.04
CA ARG A 237 -9.03 -21.54 5.46
C ARG A 237 -9.47 -21.93 4.05
N SER A 238 -10.64 -21.48 3.62
CA SER A 238 -11.16 -21.78 2.29
C SER A 238 -10.70 -20.70 1.29
N PRO A 239 -9.96 -21.08 0.22
CA PRO A 239 -9.53 -20.10 -0.77
C PRO A 239 -10.71 -19.57 -1.59
N ILE A 240 -10.70 -18.28 -1.86
CA ILE A 240 -11.63 -17.59 -2.76
C ILE A 240 -11.07 -17.70 -4.18
N ARG A 241 -11.94 -18.02 -5.13
CA ARG A 241 -11.55 -18.15 -6.55
C ARG A 241 -12.26 -17.09 -7.38
N LEU A 242 -11.46 -16.35 -8.14
CA LEU A 242 -11.91 -15.37 -9.14
C LEU A 242 -11.27 -15.79 -10.47
N GLY A 243 -12.04 -16.48 -11.33
CA GLY A 243 -11.49 -17.06 -12.54
C GLY A 243 -10.32 -18.02 -12.25
N ALA A 244 -9.16 -17.74 -12.83
CA ALA A 244 -7.92 -18.47 -12.60
C ALA A 244 -7.14 -18.00 -11.35
N THR A 245 -7.62 -16.95 -10.69
CA THR A 245 -6.96 -16.38 -9.50
C THR A 245 -7.44 -17.07 -8.22
N THR A 246 -6.49 -17.40 -7.35
CA THR A 246 -6.78 -17.94 -6.03
C THR A 246 -6.36 -16.93 -4.98
N ILE A 247 -7.25 -16.61 -4.03
CA ILE A 247 -7.00 -15.69 -2.93
C ILE A 247 -7.18 -16.45 -1.62
N THR A 248 -6.14 -16.49 -0.81
CA THR A 248 -6.15 -17.11 0.52
C THR A 248 -5.99 -16.03 1.58
N ALA A 249 -6.97 -15.93 2.48
CA ALA A 249 -6.90 -15.07 3.64
C ALA A 249 -6.27 -15.82 4.82
N PHE A 250 -5.52 -15.12 5.67
CA PHE A 250 -4.97 -15.67 6.91
C PHE A 250 -4.82 -14.58 7.95
N GLU A 251 -4.93 -14.97 9.24
CA GLU A 251 -4.80 -14.02 10.34
C GLU A 251 -3.37 -13.63 10.63
N VAL A 252 -3.21 -12.36 10.97
CA VAL A 252 -1.96 -11.76 11.51
C VAL A 252 -2.22 -11.13 12.87
N PHE A 253 -1.17 -10.77 13.59
CA PHE A 253 -1.29 -10.23 14.94
C PHE A 253 -1.36 -8.70 14.94
N HIS A 254 -2.49 -8.19 15.39
CA HIS A 254 -2.77 -6.76 15.52
C HIS A 254 -3.80 -6.56 16.63
N PRO A 255 -3.89 -5.39 17.32
CA PRO A 255 -4.91 -5.13 18.36
C PRO A 255 -6.34 -5.33 17.93
N ALA A 256 -6.67 -5.03 16.67
CA ALA A 256 -7.93 -5.42 16.03
C ALA A 256 -7.72 -6.71 15.22
N PRO A 257 -8.77 -7.59 15.06
CA PRO A 257 -8.69 -8.71 14.14
C PRO A 257 -8.23 -8.25 12.75
N CYS A 258 -7.12 -8.80 12.27
CA CYS A 258 -6.52 -8.39 11.00
C CYS A 258 -6.24 -9.59 10.11
N LEU A 259 -6.56 -9.44 8.81
CA LEU A 259 -6.33 -10.43 7.76
C LEU A 259 -5.22 -9.97 6.82
N ALA A 260 -4.36 -10.90 6.44
CA ALA A 260 -3.46 -10.79 5.30
C ALA A 260 -3.97 -11.66 4.15
N TYR A 261 -3.48 -11.40 2.95
CA TYR A 261 -3.95 -12.06 1.73
C TYR A 261 -2.78 -12.54 0.88
N ARG A 262 -2.88 -13.80 0.42
CA ARG A 262 -2.03 -14.37 -0.62
C ARG A 262 -2.83 -14.48 -1.91
N ILE A 263 -2.36 -13.88 -2.99
CA ILE A 263 -3.00 -13.83 -4.31
C ILE A 263 -2.10 -14.56 -5.30
N GLU A 264 -2.66 -15.57 -5.97
CA GLU A 264 -1.96 -16.41 -6.93
C GLU A 264 -2.66 -16.40 -8.28
N HIS A 265 -1.92 -16.11 -9.35
CA HIS A 265 -2.41 -16.16 -10.72
C HIS A 265 -1.25 -16.47 -11.69
N GLY A 266 -1.45 -17.41 -12.61
CA GLY A 266 -0.47 -17.73 -13.64
C GLY A 266 0.92 -18.14 -13.12
N GLY A 267 0.98 -18.77 -11.94
CA GLY A 267 2.23 -19.16 -11.28
C GLY A 267 2.97 -17.99 -10.60
N ARG A 268 2.37 -16.82 -10.51
CA ARG A 268 2.87 -15.66 -9.77
C ARG A 268 2.14 -15.49 -8.46
N VAL A 269 2.87 -14.98 -7.48
CA VAL A 269 2.39 -14.85 -6.10
C VAL A 269 2.65 -13.43 -5.59
N PHE A 270 1.56 -12.77 -5.16
CA PHE A 270 1.61 -11.55 -4.40
C PHE A 270 1.07 -11.79 -2.99
N VAL A 271 1.78 -11.29 -1.96
CA VAL A 271 1.32 -11.34 -0.57
C VAL A 271 1.14 -9.92 -0.06
N PHE A 272 -0.04 -9.64 0.48
CA PHE A 272 -0.37 -8.40 1.15
C PHE A 272 -0.57 -8.66 2.64
N CYS A 273 0.31 -8.08 3.44
CA CYS A 273 0.24 -8.10 4.90
C CYS A 273 0.51 -6.68 5.39
N THR A 274 -0.55 -5.94 5.68
CA THR A 274 -0.41 -4.64 6.32
C THR A 274 -0.20 -4.82 7.83
N ASP A 275 -0.90 -4.17 8.66
CA ASP A 275 -0.77 -4.10 10.12
C ASP A 275 -0.54 -5.46 10.79
N HIS A 276 0.69 -5.71 11.12
CA HIS A 276 1.13 -6.91 11.83
C HIS A 276 2.32 -6.59 12.74
N GLU A 277 2.19 -6.92 14.01
CA GLU A 277 3.23 -6.72 15.00
C GLU A 277 3.94 -8.04 15.31
N LEU A 278 5.26 -8.07 15.14
CA LEU A 278 6.10 -9.13 15.70
C LEU A 278 6.60 -8.68 17.07
N GLN A 279 5.95 -9.15 18.13
CA GLN A 279 6.36 -8.89 19.51
C GLN A 279 7.56 -9.76 19.90
N ARG A 280 8.51 -9.12 20.56
CA ARG A 280 9.67 -9.79 21.18
C ARG A 280 9.48 -9.80 22.69
N GLY A 281 9.96 -10.85 23.34
CA GLY A 281 9.87 -10.98 24.79
C GLY A 281 9.74 -12.42 25.25
N ASP A 282 9.22 -12.61 26.45
CA ASP A 282 9.03 -13.94 27.03
C ASP A 282 7.89 -14.71 26.29
N PRO A 283 8.20 -15.86 25.65
CA PRO A 283 7.19 -16.69 24.99
C PRO A 283 6.09 -17.23 25.96
N ALA A 284 6.27 -17.11 27.26
CA ALA A 284 5.22 -17.41 28.23
C ALA A 284 4.11 -16.34 28.22
N CYS A 285 4.38 -15.13 27.73
CA CYS A 285 3.37 -14.10 27.51
C CYS A 285 2.46 -14.51 26.34
N PRO A 286 1.12 -14.58 26.54
CA PRO A 286 0.20 -15.02 25.49
C PRO A 286 0.25 -14.16 24.22
N ASP A 287 0.44 -12.84 24.33
CA ASP A 287 0.49 -11.94 23.20
C ASP A 287 1.76 -12.14 22.38
N VAL A 288 2.91 -12.30 23.05
CA VAL A 288 4.17 -12.61 22.38
C VAL A 288 4.07 -13.92 21.61
N ARG A 289 3.50 -14.97 22.22
CA ARG A 289 3.28 -16.26 21.54
C ARG A 289 2.37 -16.11 20.33
N ARG A 290 1.20 -15.46 20.48
CA ARG A 290 0.26 -15.24 19.37
C ARG A 290 0.90 -14.47 18.21
N SER A 291 1.69 -13.46 18.54
CA SER A 291 2.42 -12.66 17.57
C SER A 291 3.46 -13.52 16.81
N GLN A 292 4.20 -14.37 17.51
CA GLN A 292 5.17 -15.28 16.89
C GLN A 292 4.50 -16.36 16.03
N ASP A 293 3.41 -16.96 16.50
CA ASP A 293 2.60 -17.92 15.74
C ASP A 293 2.02 -17.27 14.46
N ALA A 294 1.66 -15.99 14.51
CA ALA A 294 1.18 -15.22 13.36
C ALA A 294 2.31 -14.91 12.36
N GLU A 295 3.52 -14.61 12.86
CA GLU A 295 4.70 -14.42 12.02
C GLU A 295 5.08 -15.72 11.30
N GLU A 296 5.09 -16.86 11.99
CA GLU A 296 5.34 -18.17 11.38
C GLU A 296 4.32 -18.48 10.27
N ARG A 297 3.06 -18.16 10.49
CA ARG A 297 1.98 -18.31 9.52
C ARG A 297 2.20 -17.40 8.30
N LEU A 298 2.58 -16.13 8.53
CA LEU A 298 2.92 -15.19 7.47
C LEU A 298 4.10 -15.71 6.64
N ILE A 299 5.17 -16.18 7.27
CA ILE A 299 6.34 -16.77 6.62
C ILE A 299 5.91 -17.94 5.72
N ALA A 300 5.06 -18.85 6.23
CA ALA A 300 4.58 -20.00 5.46
C ALA A 300 3.80 -19.56 4.20
N HIS A 301 2.97 -18.52 4.30
CA HIS A 301 2.25 -17.98 3.15
C HIS A 301 3.10 -17.12 2.21
N ALA A 302 4.16 -16.49 2.71
CA ALA A 302 4.99 -15.56 1.94
C ALA A 302 6.21 -16.24 1.28
N THR A 303 6.61 -17.43 1.76
CA THR A 303 7.76 -18.16 1.20
C THR A 303 7.65 -18.31 -0.31
N GLY A 304 8.69 -17.88 -1.04
CA GLY A 304 8.77 -17.95 -2.48
C GLY A 304 7.87 -16.96 -3.24
N ALA A 305 7.26 -15.98 -2.57
CA ALA A 305 6.47 -14.96 -3.23
C ALA A 305 7.31 -14.11 -4.21
N ASP A 306 6.71 -13.71 -5.33
CA ASP A 306 7.33 -12.81 -6.30
C ASP A 306 7.37 -11.37 -5.76
N LEU A 307 6.30 -10.97 -5.07
CA LEU A 307 6.17 -9.66 -4.43
C LEU A 307 5.45 -9.80 -3.09
N MET A 308 5.92 -9.08 -2.08
CA MET A 308 5.22 -8.92 -0.81
C MET A 308 5.12 -7.43 -0.45
N TYR A 309 3.95 -7.00 0.01
CA TYR A 309 3.75 -5.74 0.72
C TYR A 309 3.60 -6.04 2.21
N ARG A 310 4.39 -5.42 3.06
CA ARG A 310 4.34 -5.62 4.51
C ARG A 310 4.52 -4.32 5.28
N ASP A 311 3.84 -4.22 6.43
CA ASP A 311 4.09 -3.22 7.46
C ASP A 311 5.49 -3.37 8.05
N GLY A 312 6.17 -2.25 8.22
CA GLY A 312 7.45 -2.11 8.89
C GLY A 312 7.61 -0.68 9.39
N GLN A 313 6.64 -0.24 10.21
CA GLN A 313 6.45 1.17 10.57
C GLN A 313 7.60 1.74 11.40
N TYR A 314 8.22 0.93 12.28
CA TYR A 314 9.18 1.39 13.27
C TYR A 314 10.59 0.85 13.02
N LEU A 315 11.60 1.63 13.41
CA LEU A 315 12.91 1.08 13.75
C LEU A 315 12.85 0.44 15.12
N ARG A 316 13.74 -0.54 15.41
CA ARG A 316 13.76 -1.21 16.70
C ARG A 316 13.89 -0.25 17.88
N ALA A 317 14.79 0.73 17.78
CA ALA A 317 14.98 1.74 18.84
C ALA A 317 13.72 2.60 19.06
N GLU A 318 12.90 2.80 18.03
CA GLU A 318 11.62 3.51 18.13
C GLU A 318 10.55 2.63 18.77
N TYR A 319 10.49 1.36 18.38
CA TYR A 319 9.58 0.38 18.94
C TYR A 319 9.82 0.17 20.44
N ASP A 320 11.09 0.09 20.86
CA ASP A 320 11.49 -0.06 22.26
C ASP A 320 11.34 1.23 23.09
N GLY A 321 10.97 2.36 22.45
CA GLY A 321 10.83 3.65 23.13
C GLY A 321 12.15 4.33 23.50
N LEU A 322 13.25 3.93 22.89
CA LEU A 322 14.57 4.55 23.08
C LEU A 322 14.75 5.80 22.23
N LYS A 323 13.97 5.93 21.16
CA LYS A 323 13.96 7.04 20.23
C LYS A 323 12.52 7.33 19.78
N GLY A 324 12.19 8.60 19.48
CA GLY A 324 10.94 8.96 18.81
C GLY A 324 11.02 8.73 17.29
N VAL A 325 9.88 8.58 16.64
CA VAL A 325 9.78 8.62 15.17
C VAL A 325 9.72 10.09 14.75
N GLY A 326 10.67 10.54 13.92
CA GLY A 326 10.80 11.94 13.59
C GLY A 326 10.89 12.81 14.85
N GLU A 327 10.05 13.85 14.94
CA GLU A 327 9.97 14.75 16.09
C GLU A 327 9.07 14.23 17.24
N SER A 328 8.50 13.03 17.14
CA SER A 328 7.64 12.47 18.18
C SER A 328 8.42 12.07 19.44
N GLY A 329 7.73 12.00 20.59
CA GLY A 329 8.34 11.57 21.85
C GLY A 329 8.84 10.11 21.82
N ALA A 330 9.91 9.85 22.56
CA ALA A 330 10.44 8.49 22.77
C ALA A 330 9.50 7.73 23.74
N ILE A 331 8.58 6.95 23.20
CA ILE A 331 7.65 6.09 23.95
C ILE A 331 7.63 4.70 23.30
N SER A 332 7.48 3.64 24.13
CA SER A 332 7.35 2.29 23.61
C SER A 332 6.14 2.16 22.67
N ARG A 333 6.34 1.47 21.56
CA ARG A 333 5.30 1.15 20.57
C ARG A 333 4.83 -0.30 20.65
N ALA A 334 5.31 -1.06 21.63
CA ALA A 334 4.83 -2.41 21.86
C ALA A 334 3.31 -2.43 22.13
N GLY A 335 2.61 -3.29 21.44
CA GLY A 335 1.15 -3.37 21.49
C GLY A 335 0.42 -2.37 20.59
N TRP A 336 1.13 -1.64 19.72
CA TRP A 336 0.53 -0.73 18.75
C TRP A 336 0.13 -1.42 17.43
N GLY A 337 0.59 -2.65 17.23
CA GLY A 337 0.18 -3.48 16.11
C GLY A 337 1.08 -3.43 14.88
N HIS A 338 2.32 -2.91 15.00
CA HIS A 338 3.21 -2.71 13.86
C HIS A 338 4.60 -3.30 14.09
N SER A 339 5.19 -3.83 13.00
CA SER A 339 6.51 -4.48 13.02
C SER A 339 7.67 -3.49 12.95
N CYS A 340 8.84 -3.96 13.40
CA CYS A 340 10.09 -3.28 13.15
C CYS A 340 10.59 -3.55 11.72
N LEU A 341 11.11 -2.52 11.07
CA LEU A 341 11.69 -2.59 9.74
C LEU A 341 12.80 -3.65 9.66
N GLU A 342 13.63 -3.76 10.68
CA GLU A 342 14.72 -4.73 10.76
C GLU A 342 14.20 -6.17 10.73
N ASP A 343 13.06 -6.45 11.39
CA ASP A 343 12.46 -7.80 11.40
C ASP A 343 11.90 -8.16 10.02
N VAL A 344 11.27 -7.20 9.36
CA VAL A 344 10.74 -7.40 8.01
C VAL A 344 11.86 -7.70 7.01
N VAL A 345 12.96 -6.98 7.10
CA VAL A 345 14.14 -7.21 6.24
C VAL A 345 14.72 -8.61 6.49
N GLU A 346 14.87 -9.01 7.75
CA GLU A 346 15.37 -10.34 8.10
C GLU A 346 14.46 -11.45 7.60
N MET A 347 13.15 -11.32 7.81
CA MET A 347 12.15 -12.26 7.33
C MET A 347 12.18 -12.42 5.81
N ALA A 348 12.29 -11.31 5.07
CA ALA A 348 12.34 -11.31 3.62
C ALA A 348 13.51 -12.14 3.09
N TRP A 349 14.68 -12.03 3.72
CA TRP A 349 15.86 -12.81 3.34
C TRP A 349 15.72 -14.28 3.66
N GLN A 350 15.26 -14.61 4.87
CA GLN A 350 15.11 -16.01 5.33
C GLN A 350 14.04 -16.77 4.54
N SER A 351 13.00 -16.07 4.06
CA SER A 351 11.85 -16.67 3.38
C SER A 351 12.00 -16.78 1.85
N GLY A 352 13.11 -16.29 1.28
CA GLY A 352 13.35 -16.33 -0.15
C GLY A 352 12.33 -15.56 -0.99
N ILE A 353 11.78 -14.46 -0.44
CA ILE A 353 10.87 -13.57 -1.14
C ILE A 353 11.70 -12.75 -2.13
N ARG A 354 11.28 -12.69 -3.38
CA ARG A 354 12.06 -12.01 -4.42
C ARG A 354 12.08 -10.50 -4.24
N HIS A 355 10.95 -9.91 -3.87
CA HIS A 355 10.82 -8.49 -3.71
C HIS A 355 9.85 -8.15 -2.57
N THR A 356 10.31 -7.41 -1.57
CA THR A 356 9.52 -6.96 -0.43
C THR A 356 9.41 -5.44 -0.42
N LEU A 357 8.18 -4.94 -0.33
CA LEU A 357 7.84 -3.54 -0.22
C LEU A 357 7.42 -3.28 1.23
N ILE A 358 8.15 -2.43 1.94
CA ILE A 358 7.81 -2.04 3.30
C ILE A 358 6.94 -0.79 3.25
N GLY A 359 5.67 -0.94 3.59
CA GLY A 359 4.67 0.12 3.63
C GLY A 359 4.23 0.48 5.02
N HIS A 360 3.03 1.08 5.12
CA HIS A 360 2.42 1.56 6.36
C HIS A 360 3.32 2.55 7.11
N HIS A 361 3.84 3.55 6.36
CA HIS A 361 4.80 4.50 6.90
C HIS A 361 4.23 5.33 8.03
N ASP A 362 5.00 5.50 9.13
CA ASP A 362 4.60 6.37 10.23
C ASP A 362 4.44 7.83 9.75
N PRO A 363 3.33 8.52 10.11
CA PRO A 363 3.07 9.89 9.69
C PRO A 363 4.10 10.90 10.20
N ASN A 364 4.81 10.62 11.29
CA ASN A 364 5.83 11.50 11.84
C ASN A 364 7.21 11.30 11.19
N ARG A 365 7.40 10.27 10.37
CA ARG A 365 8.68 10.01 9.71
C ARG A 365 8.88 10.95 8.53
N GLU A 366 9.94 11.75 8.59
CA GLU A 366 10.29 12.68 7.54
C GLU A 366 10.68 11.98 6.22
N TRP A 367 10.44 12.65 5.12
CA TRP A 367 10.77 12.14 3.79
C TRP A 367 12.28 11.98 3.58
N SER A 368 13.10 12.85 4.17
CA SER A 368 14.55 12.73 4.19
C SER A 368 15.02 11.45 4.86
N GLU A 369 14.40 11.07 5.98
CA GLU A 369 14.66 9.84 6.70
C GLU A 369 14.23 8.61 5.89
N ARG A 370 13.06 8.67 5.23
CA ARG A 370 12.59 7.61 4.32
C ARG A 370 13.57 7.38 3.16
N ASN A 371 14.09 8.44 2.55
CA ASN A 371 15.10 8.33 1.51
C ASN A 371 16.37 7.61 2.02
N TRP A 372 16.85 8.00 3.19
CA TRP A 372 18.03 7.38 3.80
C TRP A 372 17.81 5.90 4.13
N LEU A 373 16.66 5.55 4.67
CA LEU A 373 16.28 4.15 4.95
C LEU A 373 16.24 3.32 3.67
N ASP A 374 15.58 3.82 2.63
CA ASP A 374 15.43 3.13 1.35
C ASP A 374 16.79 2.88 0.68
N GLU A 375 17.67 3.88 0.67
CA GLU A 375 19.04 3.74 0.16
C GLU A 375 19.88 2.74 0.98
N SER A 376 19.68 2.71 2.30
CA SER A 376 20.37 1.80 3.19
C SER A 376 19.91 0.35 2.96
N MET A 377 18.62 0.12 2.77
CA MET A 377 18.07 -1.18 2.41
C MET A 377 18.50 -1.64 1.02
N ALA A 378 18.49 -0.76 0.03
CA ALA A 378 18.93 -1.09 -1.32
C ALA A 378 20.39 -1.58 -1.36
N ARG A 379 21.29 -0.90 -0.62
CA ARG A 379 22.69 -1.35 -0.47
C ARG A 379 22.81 -2.74 0.17
N ARG A 380 21.99 -3.00 1.17
CA ARG A 380 21.98 -4.27 1.89
C ARG A 380 21.38 -5.40 1.03
N SER A 381 20.27 -5.14 0.38
CA SER A 381 19.58 -6.09 -0.51
C SER A 381 20.45 -6.58 -1.65
N ALA A 382 21.31 -5.72 -2.21
CA ALA A 382 22.23 -6.09 -3.27
C ALA A 382 23.25 -7.17 -2.84
N ALA A 383 23.58 -7.23 -1.54
CA ALA A 383 24.47 -8.24 -0.99
C ALA A 383 23.78 -9.59 -0.71
N GLU A 384 22.47 -9.58 -0.45
CA GLU A 384 21.72 -10.75 0.03
C GLU A 384 20.89 -11.45 -1.07
N GLY A 385 20.86 -10.89 -2.30
CA GLY A 385 20.18 -11.51 -3.44
C GLY A 385 18.64 -11.43 -3.43
N CYS A 386 18.05 -10.66 -2.53
CA CYS A 386 16.63 -10.31 -2.55
C CYS A 386 16.46 -8.80 -2.52
N ARG A 387 15.36 -8.28 -3.05
CA ARG A 387 15.08 -6.85 -3.08
C ARG A 387 14.15 -6.47 -1.92
N VAL A 388 14.60 -5.52 -1.09
CA VAL A 388 13.77 -4.91 -0.06
C VAL A 388 13.86 -3.39 -0.22
N GLU A 389 12.73 -2.72 -0.32
CA GLU A 389 12.65 -1.26 -0.44
C GLU A 389 11.41 -0.71 0.27
N LEU A 390 11.40 0.58 0.57
CA LEU A 390 10.21 1.24 1.06
C LEU A 390 9.15 1.31 -0.06
N ALA A 391 7.92 0.99 0.28
CA ALA A 391 6.79 1.13 -0.63
C ALA A 391 6.58 2.61 -0.99
N ARG A 392 6.33 2.87 -2.27
CA ARG A 392 6.11 4.21 -2.80
C ARG A 392 4.75 4.26 -3.47
N ALA A 393 3.96 5.28 -3.13
CA ALA A 393 2.70 5.53 -3.82
C ALA A 393 2.94 5.79 -5.32
N GLU A 394 1.92 5.51 -6.12
CA GLU A 394 1.94 5.68 -7.58
C GLU A 394 2.96 4.79 -8.32
N THR A 395 3.40 3.71 -7.68
CA THR A 395 4.24 2.69 -8.33
C THR A 395 3.44 1.49 -8.80
N VAL A 396 3.95 0.84 -9.86
CA VAL A 396 3.32 -0.31 -10.51
C VAL A 396 4.34 -1.42 -10.68
N PHE A 397 3.93 -2.66 -10.41
CA PHE A 397 4.75 -3.86 -10.52
C PHE A 397 4.05 -4.89 -11.42
N ASP A 398 4.73 -5.36 -12.45
CA ASP A 398 4.31 -6.47 -13.30
C ASP A 398 4.97 -7.78 -12.82
N LEU A 399 4.18 -8.82 -12.54
CA LEU A 399 4.62 -10.13 -12.05
C LEU A 399 4.44 -11.23 -13.10
#